data_977b3cff3ef66ece254ea6215206b957
#
_entry.id   977b3cff3ef66ece254ea6215206b957
#
_cell.length_a   1.000
_cell.length_b   1.000
_cell.length_c   1.000
_cell.angle_alpha   90.00
_cell.angle_beta   90.00
_cell.angle_gamma   90.00
#
_symmetry.space_group_name_H-M   'P 1'
#
loop_
_entity.id
_entity.type
_entity.pdbx_description
1 polymer ?
#
loop_
_entity_poly.entity_id
_entity_poly.type
_entity_poly.pdbx_seq_one_letter_code
_entity_poly.pdbx_strand_id
1 'polypeptide(L)'
;MPPSLRRYQQGGHLHFITFSCYRRQPKLGTSTSRARFEESLEQARRFYGLGVLGYVVMPEHVHLLVSEPEKGQLSNAIQALKQSVARRLALRSPEPFWQARYYDFNVWSNRKRVEKLKYIHRNPVARGLVARPEDWKWSSYCHYLTGVEGGVEIESEWTARRREQMGIRLGIKAGPVQCFPP
;
A
#
# COMPACT_ATOMS: atom_id res chain seq x y z
N MET A 1 9.65 21.19 -17.42
CA MET A 1 10.01 19.98 -16.66
C MET A 1 9.43 20.11 -15.27
N PRO A 2 8.63 19.18 -14.78
CA PRO A 2 8.25 19.20 -13.38
C PRO A 2 9.54 19.04 -12.55
N PRO A 3 9.65 19.74 -11.39
CA PRO A 3 10.82 19.60 -10.54
C PRO A 3 11.00 18.13 -10.15
N SER A 4 12.24 17.65 -10.24
CA SER A 4 12.60 16.30 -9.85
C SER A 4 12.16 16.07 -8.41
N LEU A 5 11.23 15.13 -8.19
CA LEU A 5 10.83 14.73 -6.85
C LEU A 5 12.09 14.27 -6.09
N ARG A 6 12.54 15.07 -5.13
CA ARG A 6 13.58 14.65 -4.20
C ARG A 6 13.03 13.56 -3.31
N ARG A 7 13.57 12.37 -3.41
CA ARG A 7 13.27 11.26 -2.49
C ARG A 7 14.07 11.46 -1.22
N TYR A 8 13.39 11.74 -0.13
CA TYR A 8 13.99 11.78 1.20
C TYR A 8 13.93 10.36 1.77
N GLN A 9 15.06 9.67 1.82
CA GLN A 9 15.20 8.35 2.43
C GLN A 9 16.00 8.46 3.73
N GLN A 10 15.74 7.58 4.68
CA GLN A 10 16.38 7.51 6.01
C GLN A 10 15.95 8.59 7.01
N GLY A 11 14.78 9.21 6.82
CA GLY A 11 14.22 10.19 7.76
C GLY A 11 13.17 9.62 8.72
N GLY A 12 12.85 8.33 8.66
CA GLY A 12 11.77 7.71 9.43
C GLY A 12 10.37 8.20 9.01
N HIS A 13 10.25 8.69 7.79
CA HIS A 13 9.00 9.23 7.25
C HIS A 13 8.15 8.16 6.57
N LEU A 14 6.87 8.46 6.41
CA LEU A 14 5.97 7.66 5.61
C LEU A 14 6.03 8.11 4.14
N HIS A 15 5.77 7.17 3.26
CA HIS A 15 5.76 7.38 1.82
C HIS A 15 4.40 7.01 1.24
N PHE A 16 3.80 7.95 0.50
CA PHE A 16 2.65 7.67 -0.32
C PHE A 16 3.12 7.35 -1.74
N ILE A 17 2.99 6.10 -2.10
CA ILE A 17 3.49 5.53 -3.37
C ILE A 17 2.32 5.30 -4.32
N THR A 18 2.50 5.68 -5.58
CA THR A 18 1.57 5.34 -6.66
C THR A 18 2.33 4.80 -7.85
N PHE A 19 1.92 3.64 -8.35
CA PHE A 19 2.43 3.10 -9.61
C PHE A 19 1.30 2.48 -10.44
N SER A 20 1.45 2.54 -11.75
CA SER A 20 0.41 2.13 -12.70
C SER A 20 0.89 0.98 -13.58
N CYS A 21 -0.05 0.18 -14.04
CA CYS A 21 0.19 -0.76 -15.13
C CYS A 21 0.61 -0.02 -16.41
N TYR A 22 1.36 -0.70 -17.26
CA TYR A 22 1.84 -0.12 -18.52
C TYR A 22 0.67 0.38 -19.37
N ARG A 23 0.79 1.61 -19.86
CA ARG A 23 -0.26 2.35 -20.61
C ARG A 23 -1.62 2.35 -19.90
N ARG A 24 -1.63 2.26 -18.56
CA ARG A 24 -2.86 2.18 -17.73
C ARG A 24 -3.81 1.07 -18.15
N GLN A 25 -3.32 0.00 -18.75
CA GLN A 25 -4.12 -1.17 -19.03
C GLN A 25 -4.59 -1.81 -17.72
N PRO A 26 -5.84 -2.35 -17.66
CA PRO A 26 -6.40 -2.91 -16.43
C PRO A 26 -5.85 -4.32 -16.12
N LYS A 27 -4.53 -4.46 -16.01
CA LYS A 27 -3.85 -5.75 -15.76
C LYS A 27 -4.16 -6.32 -14.37
N LEU A 28 -4.68 -5.49 -13.46
CA LEU A 28 -5.21 -5.89 -12.15
C LEU A 28 -6.75 -5.90 -12.14
N GLY A 29 -7.38 -6.09 -13.31
CA GLY A 29 -8.83 -6.01 -13.47
C GLY A 29 -9.61 -7.18 -12.89
N THR A 30 -8.97 -8.31 -12.59
CA THR A 30 -9.63 -9.50 -12.03
C THR A 30 -9.41 -9.62 -10.52
N SER A 31 -10.32 -10.30 -9.83
CA SER A 31 -10.16 -10.62 -8.40
C SER A 31 -8.87 -11.39 -8.13
N THR A 32 -8.57 -12.36 -8.99
CA THR A 32 -7.34 -13.17 -8.89
C THR A 32 -6.09 -12.33 -9.01
N SER A 33 -6.02 -11.40 -9.98
CA SER A 33 -4.85 -10.55 -10.15
C SER A 33 -4.64 -9.62 -8.95
N ARG A 34 -5.71 -9.08 -8.38
CA ARG A 34 -5.64 -8.26 -7.16
C ARG A 34 -5.22 -9.07 -5.93
N ALA A 35 -5.74 -10.28 -5.76
CA ALA A 35 -5.31 -11.18 -4.68
C ALA A 35 -3.81 -11.53 -4.79
N ARG A 36 -3.32 -11.80 -6.00
CA ARG A 36 -1.88 -12.05 -6.24
C ARG A 36 -1.02 -10.83 -5.94
N PHE A 37 -1.55 -9.63 -6.17
CA PHE A 37 -0.88 -8.41 -5.75
C PHE A 37 -0.76 -8.34 -4.21
N GLU A 38 -1.84 -8.58 -3.47
CA GLU A 38 -1.83 -8.57 -2.00
C GLU A 38 -0.86 -9.60 -1.43
N GLU A 39 -0.83 -10.82 -1.95
CA GLU A 39 0.16 -11.84 -1.57
C GLU A 39 1.61 -11.36 -1.79
N SER A 40 1.88 -10.69 -2.91
CA SER A 40 3.20 -10.16 -3.22
C SER A 40 3.57 -8.98 -2.31
N LEU A 41 2.59 -8.13 -1.97
CA LEU A 41 2.78 -7.03 -1.04
C LEU A 41 3.10 -7.54 0.36
N GLU A 42 2.36 -8.54 0.85
CA GLU A 42 2.62 -9.14 2.16
C GLU A 42 4.01 -9.81 2.23
N GLN A 43 4.42 -10.48 1.16
CA GLN A 43 5.77 -11.06 1.09
C GLN A 43 6.86 -9.98 1.11
N ALA A 44 6.69 -8.90 0.35
CA ALA A 44 7.62 -7.78 0.36
C ALA A 44 7.67 -7.10 1.74
N ARG A 45 6.49 -6.90 2.38
CA ARG A 45 6.37 -6.35 3.72
C ARG A 45 7.21 -7.14 4.73
N ARG A 46 7.05 -8.45 4.75
CA ARG A 46 7.79 -9.35 5.67
C ARG A 46 9.28 -9.37 5.38
N PHE A 47 9.67 -9.45 4.11
CA PHE A 47 11.07 -9.58 3.74
C PHE A 47 11.88 -8.31 4.04
N TYR A 48 11.31 -7.14 3.73
CA TYR A 48 11.99 -5.85 3.90
C TYR A 48 11.74 -5.20 5.27
N GLY A 49 10.85 -5.72 6.10
CA GLY A 49 10.41 -5.06 7.32
C GLY A 49 9.69 -3.75 7.04
N LEU A 50 8.78 -3.78 6.07
CA LEU A 50 8.03 -2.60 5.61
C LEU A 50 6.73 -2.48 6.38
N GLY A 51 6.49 -1.35 7.03
CA GLY A 51 5.18 -1.05 7.62
C GLY A 51 4.20 -0.61 6.53
N VAL A 52 3.10 -1.33 6.34
CA VAL A 52 2.01 -0.94 5.44
C VAL A 52 0.90 -0.31 6.26
N LEU A 53 0.69 0.99 6.11
CA LEU A 53 -0.36 1.72 6.82
C LEU A 53 -1.67 1.75 6.03
N GLY A 54 -1.59 1.66 4.72
CA GLY A 54 -2.76 1.62 3.89
C GLY A 54 -2.43 1.26 2.44
N TYR A 55 -3.41 0.66 1.77
CA TYR A 55 -3.30 0.34 0.34
C TYR A 55 -4.67 0.26 -0.32
N VAL A 56 -4.67 0.37 -1.62
CA VAL A 56 -5.77 0.00 -2.50
C VAL A 56 -5.21 -0.49 -3.84
N VAL A 57 -5.75 -1.61 -4.30
CA VAL A 57 -5.42 -2.19 -5.61
C VAL A 57 -6.55 -1.89 -6.58
N MET A 58 -6.30 -0.94 -7.48
CA MET A 58 -7.22 -0.56 -8.55
C MET A 58 -6.98 -1.42 -9.80
N PRO A 59 -7.88 -1.45 -10.78
CA PRO A 59 -7.68 -2.27 -11.98
C PRO A 59 -6.40 -1.95 -12.76
N GLU A 60 -5.97 -0.68 -12.79
CA GLU A 60 -4.84 -0.21 -13.61
C GLU A 60 -3.72 0.47 -12.81
N HIS A 61 -3.87 0.61 -11.49
CA HIS A 61 -2.86 1.23 -10.62
C HIS A 61 -3.02 0.82 -9.16
N VAL A 62 -2.05 1.20 -8.36
CA VAL A 62 -2.02 0.92 -6.92
C VAL A 62 -1.61 2.16 -6.16
N HIS A 63 -2.22 2.38 -5.00
CA HIS A 63 -1.75 3.33 -4.00
C HIS A 63 -1.33 2.60 -2.74
N LEU A 64 -0.19 2.98 -2.20
CA LEU A 64 0.34 2.47 -0.94
C LEU A 64 0.68 3.64 -0.01
N LEU A 65 0.44 3.49 1.28
CA LEU A 65 1.01 4.31 2.32
C LEU A 65 1.88 3.40 3.18
N VAL A 66 3.19 3.60 3.16
CA VAL A 66 4.17 2.69 3.75
C VAL A 66 5.23 3.44 4.56
N SER A 67 5.83 2.75 5.52
CA SER A 67 7.05 3.23 6.18
C SER A 67 8.27 2.98 5.31
N GLU A 68 9.41 3.53 5.71
CA GLU A 68 10.69 3.05 5.21
C GLU A 68 10.92 1.60 5.65
N PRO A 69 11.59 0.77 4.82
CA PRO A 69 11.90 -0.60 5.18
C PRO A 69 13.01 -0.66 6.23
N GLU A 70 13.01 -1.71 7.06
CA GLU A 70 14.13 -2.01 7.98
C GLU A 70 15.37 -2.52 7.23
N LYS A 71 15.17 -3.16 6.08
CA LYS A 71 16.23 -3.76 5.25
C LYS A 71 16.28 -3.09 3.88
N GLY A 72 17.42 -2.51 3.56
CA GLY A 72 17.67 -1.89 2.26
C GLY A 72 16.94 -0.55 2.08
N GLN A 73 16.64 -0.22 0.83
CA GLN A 73 15.98 1.03 0.46
C GLN A 73 14.54 0.77 0.01
N LEU A 74 13.67 1.76 0.19
CA LEU A 74 12.27 1.69 -0.26
C LEU A 74 12.16 1.39 -1.77
N SER A 75 13.05 1.97 -2.58
CA SER A 75 13.11 1.69 -4.02
C SER A 75 13.32 0.21 -4.33
N ASN A 76 14.16 -0.48 -3.54
CA ASN A 76 14.40 -1.92 -3.71
C ASN A 76 13.16 -2.73 -3.34
N ALA A 77 12.49 -2.38 -2.26
CA ALA A 77 11.24 -3.04 -1.84
C ALA A 77 10.13 -2.88 -2.89
N ILE A 78 9.94 -1.65 -3.40
CA ILE A 78 8.94 -1.38 -4.46
C ILE A 78 9.31 -2.09 -5.76
N GLN A 79 10.57 -2.11 -6.14
CA GLN A 79 11.03 -2.84 -7.34
C GLN A 79 10.78 -4.34 -7.20
N ALA A 80 11.13 -4.94 -6.07
CA ALA A 80 10.91 -6.36 -5.80
C ALA A 80 9.41 -6.72 -5.82
N LEU A 81 8.56 -5.89 -5.22
CA LEU A 81 7.11 -6.02 -5.28
C LEU A 81 6.62 -6.02 -6.73
N LYS A 82 6.98 -5.00 -7.50
CA LYS A 82 6.58 -4.87 -8.92
C LYS A 82 7.05 -6.08 -9.75
N GLN A 83 8.27 -6.55 -9.54
CA GLN A 83 8.81 -7.72 -10.24
C GLN A 83 8.09 -9.02 -9.82
N SER A 84 7.79 -9.20 -8.53
CA SER A 84 7.05 -10.36 -8.04
C SER A 84 5.68 -10.46 -8.71
N VAL A 85 4.92 -9.36 -8.71
CA VAL A 85 3.60 -9.28 -9.35
C VAL A 85 3.70 -9.53 -10.85
N ALA A 86 4.63 -8.88 -11.53
CA ALA A 86 4.82 -9.07 -12.96
C ALA A 86 5.13 -10.53 -13.32
N ARG A 87 6.01 -11.19 -12.58
CA ARG A 87 6.34 -12.61 -12.81
C ARG A 87 5.14 -13.54 -12.61
N ARG A 88 4.27 -13.24 -11.64
CA ARG A 88 3.08 -14.04 -11.32
C ARG A 88 1.93 -13.84 -12.29
N LEU A 89 1.82 -12.65 -12.88
CA LEU A 89 0.67 -12.23 -13.70
C LEU A 89 1.01 -12.01 -15.16
N ALA A 90 2.28 -11.83 -15.52
CA ALA A 90 2.70 -11.63 -16.90
C ALA A 90 2.71 -12.98 -17.65
N LEU A 91 1.58 -13.31 -18.21
CA LEU A 91 1.44 -14.39 -19.17
C LEU A 91 2.13 -13.95 -20.47
N ARG A 92 3.40 -14.32 -20.70
CA ARG A 92 4.12 -14.27 -22.01
C ARG A 92 3.83 -13.01 -22.87
N SER A 93 3.64 -11.85 -22.23
CA SER A 93 3.45 -10.60 -22.97
C SER A 93 4.82 -9.98 -23.27
N PRO A 94 5.09 -9.52 -24.51
CA PRO A 94 6.29 -8.76 -24.80
C PRO A 94 6.28 -7.37 -24.18
N GLU A 95 5.12 -6.86 -23.75
CA GLU A 95 4.99 -5.55 -23.11
C GLU A 95 5.30 -5.61 -21.61
N PRO A 96 5.90 -4.56 -21.04
CA PRO A 96 6.08 -4.45 -19.61
C PRO A 96 4.75 -4.57 -18.85
N PHE A 97 4.76 -5.14 -17.64
CA PHE A 97 3.57 -5.15 -16.78
C PHE A 97 3.29 -3.76 -16.22
N TRP A 98 4.31 -3.07 -15.76
CA TRP A 98 4.24 -1.78 -15.07
C TRP A 98 4.85 -0.65 -15.87
N GLN A 99 4.37 0.57 -15.64
CA GLN A 99 5.13 1.78 -15.96
C GLN A 99 6.47 1.73 -15.20
N ALA A 100 7.54 2.21 -15.87
CA ALA A 100 8.89 2.17 -15.30
C ALA A 100 8.98 2.96 -13.99
N ARG A 101 8.45 4.20 -14.01
CA ARG A 101 8.50 5.10 -12.85
C ARG A 101 7.30 4.92 -11.92
N TYR A 102 7.47 5.29 -10.65
CA TYR A 102 6.41 5.43 -9.68
C TYR A 102 6.48 6.82 -9.03
N TYR A 103 5.34 7.28 -8.55
CA TYR A 103 5.23 8.50 -7.76
C TYR A 103 5.51 8.17 -6.30
N ASP A 104 6.34 9.00 -5.66
CA ASP A 104 6.70 8.88 -4.26
C ASP A 104 6.54 10.26 -3.60
N PHE A 105 5.62 10.36 -2.65
CA PHE A 105 5.37 11.56 -1.88
C PHE A 105 5.70 11.29 -0.41
N ASN A 106 6.65 12.05 0.12
CA ASN A 106 7.03 11.96 1.53
C ASN A 106 5.93 12.55 2.42
N VAL A 107 5.44 11.76 3.37
CA VAL A 107 4.37 12.14 4.30
C VAL A 107 4.97 12.43 5.68
N TRP A 108 5.18 13.71 5.99
CA TRP A 108 5.87 14.17 7.19
C TRP A 108 4.94 14.61 8.34
N SER A 109 3.62 14.65 8.14
CA SER A 109 2.68 15.07 9.17
C SER A 109 1.51 14.11 9.34
N ASN A 110 0.95 14.06 10.55
CA ASN A 110 -0.24 13.26 10.83
C ASN A 110 -1.44 13.68 9.98
N ARG A 111 -1.61 14.98 9.75
CA ARG A 111 -2.66 15.52 8.86
C ARG A 111 -2.54 14.94 7.45
N LYS A 112 -1.32 14.94 6.89
CA LYS A 112 -1.06 14.38 5.56
C LYS A 112 -1.25 12.86 5.52
N ARG A 113 -0.91 12.15 6.58
CA ARG A 113 -1.17 10.71 6.71
C ARG A 113 -2.66 10.41 6.62
N VAL A 114 -3.47 11.10 7.40
CA VAL A 114 -4.93 10.94 7.38
C VAL A 114 -5.52 11.29 6.01
N GLU A 115 -5.07 12.39 5.41
CA GLU A 115 -5.47 12.80 4.05
C GLU A 115 -5.20 11.69 3.02
N LYS A 116 -4.00 11.09 3.07
CA LYS A 116 -3.62 10.02 2.14
C LYS A 116 -4.39 8.73 2.38
N LEU A 117 -4.64 8.35 3.64
CA LEU A 117 -5.50 7.19 3.95
C LEU A 117 -6.92 7.39 3.44
N LYS A 118 -7.53 8.55 3.68
CA LYS A 118 -8.86 8.88 3.14
C LYS A 118 -8.87 8.81 1.61
N TYR A 119 -7.85 9.35 0.95
CA TYR A 119 -7.72 9.28 -0.50
C TYR A 119 -7.64 7.83 -1.00
N ILE A 120 -6.80 6.99 -0.39
CA ILE A 120 -6.68 5.56 -0.69
C ILE A 120 -8.04 4.88 -0.59
N HIS A 121 -8.72 5.05 0.53
CA HIS A 121 -9.96 4.33 0.82
C HIS A 121 -11.14 4.79 -0.03
N ARG A 122 -11.20 6.06 -0.41
CA ARG A 122 -12.26 6.60 -1.26
C ARG A 122 -12.03 6.40 -2.75
N ASN A 123 -10.84 5.99 -3.16
CA ASN A 123 -10.47 5.89 -4.57
C ASN A 123 -11.42 4.99 -5.39
N PRO A 124 -11.83 3.77 -4.92
CA PRO A 124 -12.76 2.92 -5.67
C PRO A 124 -14.13 3.57 -5.87
N VAL A 125 -14.64 4.30 -4.87
CA VAL A 125 -15.92 5.02 -4.97
C VAL A 125 -15.77 6.22 -5.91
N ALA A 126 -14.71 7.00 -5.78
CA ALA A 126 -14.44 8.13 -6.64
C ALA A 126 -14.28 7.76 -8.12
N ARG A 127 -13.86 6.51 -8.39
CA ARG A 127 -13.73 5.94 -9.73
C ARG A 127 -14.99 5.20 -10.20
N GLY A 128 -16.07 5.20 -9.42
CA GLY A 128 -17.33 4.56 -9.76
C GLY A 128 -17.31 3.03 -9.82
N LEU A 129 -16.32 2.40 -9.18
CA LEU A 129 -16.19 0.93 -9.18
C LEU A 129 -17.12 0.26 -8.17
N VAL A 130 -17.41 0.95 -7.06
CA VAL A 130 -18.32 0.53 -5.99
C VAL A 130 -19.05 1.74 -5.43
N ALA A 131 -20.19 1.50 -4.76
CA ALA A 131 -20.96 2.56 -4.12
C ALA A 131 -20.36 2.98 -2.77
N ARG A 132 -19.77 2.05 -2.03
CA ARG A 132 -19.20 2.27 -0.70
C ARG A 132 -17.78 1.70 -0.59
N PRO A 133 -16.89 2.31 0.20
CA PRO A 133 -15.50 1.84 0.32
C PRO A 133 -15.38 0.38 0.82
N GLU A 134 -16.28 -0.06 1.70
CA GLU A 134 -16.31 -1.42 2.25
C GLU A 134 -16.63 -2.48 1.19
N ASP A 135 -17.25 -2.12 0.07
CA ASP A 135 -17.56 -3.04 -1.02
C ASP A 135 -16.31 -3.37 -1.87
N TRP A 136 -15.21 -2.62 -1.68
CA TRP A 136 -13.95 -2.88 -2.37
C TRP A 136 -12.97 -3.67 -1.48
N LYS A 137 -12.94 -4.99 -1.65
CA LYS A 137 -12.19 -5.92 -0.80
C LYS A 137 -10.67 -5.75 -0.86
N TRP A 138 -10.13 -5.27 -1.96
CA TRP A 138 -8.68 -5.11 -2.20
C TRP A 138 -8.18 -3.75 -1.74
N SER A 139 -8.44 -3.46 -0.48
CA SER A 139 -8.10 -2.20 0.18
C SER A 139 -7.96 -2.45 1.68
N SER A 140 -7.16 -1.63 2.32
CA SER A 140 -7.04 -1.61 3.78
C SER A 140 -8.28 -1.05 4.52
N TYR A 141 -9.31 -0.60 3.81
CA TYR A 141 -10.47 0.05 4.43
C TYR A 141 -11.19 -0.84 5.45
N CYS A 142 -11.47 -2.09 5.09
CA CYS A 142 -12.17 -3.02 5.99
C CYS A 142 -11.41 -3.27 7.29
N HIS A 143 -10.07 -3.29 7.25
CA HIS A 143 -9.25 -3.38 8.45
C HIS A 143 -9.48 -2.17 9.39
N TYR A 144 -9.52 -0.96 8.85
CA TYR A 144 -9.78 0.25 9.64
C TYR A 144 -11.19 0.30 10.19
N LEU A 145 -12.16 -0.24 9.46
CA LEU A 145 -13.56 -0.30 9.88
C LEU A 145 -13.80 -1.33 10.99
N THR A 146 -13.20 -2.51 10.90
CA THR A 146 -13.56 -3.67 11.73
C THR A 146 -12.43 -4.21 12.61
N GLY A 147 -11.18 -3.82 12.35
CA GLY A 147 -10.00 -4.41 12.99
C GLY A 147 -9.65 -5.82 12.50
N VAL A 148 -10.39 -6.37 11.54
CA VAL A 148 -10.12 -7.71 10.98
C VAL A 148 -8.87 -7.70 10.12
N GLU A 149 -8.03 -8.73 10.24
CA GLU A 149 -6.88 -8.92 9.37
C GLU A 149 -7.31 -9.33 7.97
N GLY A 150 -6.71 -8.68 6.97
CA GLY A 150 -6.84 -9.02 5.56
C GLY A 150 -5.66 -9.84 5.05
N GLY A 151 -5.49 -9.86 3.72
CA GLY A 151 -4.35 -10.52 3.06
C GLY A 151 -3.00 -9.82 3.29
N VAL A 152 -3.02 -8.56 3.73
CA VAL A 152 -1.85 -7.75 4.08
C VAL A 152 -2.00 -7.23 5.50
N GLU A 153 -0.99 -7.45 6.34
CA GLU A 153 -0.98 -6.90 7.70
C GLU A 153 -0.84 -5.38 7.66
N ILE A 154 -1.76 -4.68 8.30
CA ILE A 154 -1.80 -3.22 8.35
C ILE A 154 -1.20 -2.72 9.66
N GLU A 155 -0.26 -1.79 9.58
CA GLU A 155 0.30 -1.10 10.73
C GLU A 155 -0.70 -0.05 11.23
N SER A 156 -1.48 -0.42 12.25
CA SER A 156 -2.58 0.37 12.81
C SER A 156 -2.64 0.23 14.32
N GLU A 157 -3.50 1.02 14.98
CA GLU A 157 -3.76 0.86 16.41
C GLU A 157 -4.36 -0.52 16.76
N TRP A 158 -5.19 -1.08 15.87
CA TRP A 158 -5.72 -2.43 16.04
C TRP A 158 -4.61 -3.47 16.13
N THR A 159 -3.66 -3.39 15.21
CA THR A 159 -2.52 -4.30 15.15
C THR A 159 -1.58 -4.08 16.33
N ALA A 160 -1.31 -2.84 16.73
CA ALA A 160 -0.50 -2.51 17.90
C ALA A 160 -1.10 -3.08 19.19
N ARG A 161 -2.39 -2.87 19.42
CA ARG A 161 -3.10 -3.43 20.59
C ARG A 161 -3.07 -4.96 20.64
N ARG A 162 -3.24 -5.60 19.47
CA ARG A 162 -3.16 -7.06 19.39
C ARG A 162 -1.77 -7.58 19.73
N ARG A 163 -0.72 -6.94 19.22
CA ARG A 163 0.67 -7.29 19.53
C ARG A 163 0.98 -7.11 21.02
N GLU A 164 0.49 -6.03 21.64
CA GLU A 164 0.61 -5.82 23.08
C GLU A 164 -0.06 -6.94 23.89
N GLN A 165 -1.27 -7.33 23.51
CA GLN A 165 -2.00 -8.44 24.16
C GLN A 165 -1.27 -9.78 24.01
N MET A 166 -0.56 -9.99 22.91
CA MET A 166 0.25 -11.19 22.64
C MET A 166 1.67 -11.12 23.25
N GLY A 167 2.02 -10.03 23.94
CA GLY A 167 3.35 -9.83 24.51
C GLY A 167 4.45 -9.54 23.46
N ILE A 168 4.09 -9.22 22.23
CA ILE A 168 5.03 -8.92 21.16
C ILE A 168 5.32 -7.43 21.15
N ARG A 169 6.47 -7.02 21.70
CA ARG A 169 6.97 -5.63 21.60
C ARG A 169 7.76 -5.47 20.31
N LEU A 170 7.19 -4.80 19.30
CA LEU A 170 7.94 -4.32 18.15
C LEU A 170 8.29 -2.84 18.37
N GLY A 171 9.55 -2.49 18.13
CA GLY A 171 10.11 -1.15 18.39
C GLY A 171 9.69 -0.05 17.43
N ILE A 172 8.53 -0.14 16.80
CA ILE A 172 8.02 0.90 15.90
C ILE A 172 7.13 1.84 16.71
N LYS A 173 7.59 3.07 16.90
CA LYS A 173 6.77 4.16 17.45
C LYS A 173 5.71 4.59 16.44
N ALA A 174 4.59 3.87 16.38
CA ALA A 174 3.40 4.38 15.74
C ALA A 174 2.78 5.44 16.66
N GLY A 175 2.84 6.70 16.27
CA GLY A 175 2.07 7.74 16.94
C GLY A 175 0.56 7.44 16.85
N PRO A 176 -0.27 7.89 17.80
CA PRO A 176 -1.68 7.51 17.90
C PRO A 176 -2.44 7.86 16.63
N VAL A 177 -3.07 6.86 16.02
CA VAL A 177 -4.03 7.02 14.93
C VAL A 177 -5.41 6.98 15.55
N GLN A 178 -6.06 8.12 15.67
CA GLN A 178 -7.46 8.15 16.05
C GLN A 178 -8.29 7.42 14.97
N CYS A 179 -8.99 6.35 15.37
CA CYS A 179 -10.07 5.78 14.58
C CYS A 179 -11.13 6.85 14.37
N PHE A 180 -11.45 7.15 13.13
CA PHE A 180 -12.59 8.01 12.83
C PHE A 180 -13.83 7.15 12.73
N PRO A 181 -14.93 7.52 13.43
CA PRO A 181 -16.25 6.98 13.13
C PRO A 181 -16.69 7.36 11.70
N PRO A 182 -17.66 6.65 11.14
CA PRO A 182 -18.12 6.76 9.76
C PRO A 182 -18.62 8.16 9.39
#